data_dc29bc39adf6b3400b02378825419056
#
_entry.id   dc29bc39adf6b3400b02378825419056
#
_cell.length_a   1.000
_cell.length_b   1.000
_cell.length_c   1.000
_cell.angle_alpha   90.00
_cell.angle_beta   90.00
_cell.angle_gamma   90.00
#
_symmetry.space_group_name_H-M   'P 1'
#
loop_
_entity.id
_entity.type
_entity.pdbx_description
1 polymer ?
#
loop_
_entity_poly.entity_id
_entity_poly.type
_entity_poly.pdbx_seq_one_letter_code
_entity_poly.pdbx_strand_id
1 'polypeptide(L)'
;MKIYVSLPISGHDIEETKEYAEKVKKFLEEKCDEVITPFDVCDEEGKSYSYYMGRDIEALLECDAVFFTPDWQEPKGCMAEFELARIYGKKILM
;
A
#
# COMPACT_ATOMS: atom_id res chain seq x y z
N MET A 1 12.69 4.54 9.20
CA MET A 1 11.99 4.78 7.92
C MET A 1 10.58 4.22 7.99
N LYS A 2 9.62 4.99 7.53
CA LYS A 2 8.22 4.59 7.49
C LYS A 2 7.85 4.18 6.07
N ILE A 3 7.35 2.96 5.89
CA ILE A 3 7.06 2.39 4.57
C ILE A 3 5.57 2.12 4.42
N TYR A 4 5.01 2.54 3.29
CA TYR A 4 3.65 2.18 2.88
C TYR A 4 3.75 1.02 1.87
N VAL A 5 2.91 0.00 2.05
CA VAL A 5 2.88 -1.15 1.14
C VAL A 5 1.76 -0.97 0.12
N SER A 6 2.13 -0.91 -1.15
CA SER A 6 1.16 -0.86 -2.26
C SER A 6 0.98 -2.26 -2.81
N LEU A 7 -0.23 -2.78 -2.76
CA LEU A 7 -0.55 -4.11 -3.27
C LEU A 7 -1.95 -4.12 -3.88
N PRO A 8 -2.18 -5.02 -4.87
CA PRO A 8 -3.50 -5.12 -5.52
C PRO A 8 -4.54 -5.69 -4.57
N ILE A 9 -5.68 -5.01 -4.46
CA ILE A 9 -6.78 -5.43 -3.61
C ILE A 9 -8.04 -5.72 -4.42
N SER A 10 -8.40 -4.82 -5.34
CA SER A 10 -9.61 -4.95 -6.16
C SER A 10 -9.57 -6.21 -7.00
N GLY A 11 -10.64 -7.00 -6.95
CA GLY A 11 -10.75 -8.23 -7.74
C GLY A 11 -10.07 -9.45 -7.12
N HIS A 12 -9.45 -9.30 -5.95
CA HIS A 12 -8.81 -10.40 -5.24
C HIS A 12 -9.61 -10.79 -4.01
N ASP A 13 -9.40 -12.01 -3.51
CA ASP A 13 -10.02 -12.46 -2.27
C ASP A 13 -9.47 -11.62 -1.12
N ILE A 14 -10.37 -11.02 -0.33
CA ILE A 14 -9.97 -10.08 0.71
C ILE A 14 -9.15 -10.75 1.82
N GLU A 15 -9.52 -11.97 2.21
CA GLU A 15 -8.82 -12.67 3.28
C GLU A 15 -7.41 -13.09 2.85
N GLU A 16 -7.27 -13.58 1.62
CA GLU A 16 -5.97 -13.94 1.08
C GLU A 16 -5.08 -12.70 0.94
N THR A 17 -5.66 -11.58 0.52
CA THR A 17 -4.93 -10.33 0.36
C THR A 17 -4.45 -9.81 1.71
N LYS A 18 -5.27 -9.92 2.75
CA LYS A 18 -4.87 -9.54 4.11
C LYS A 18 -3.71 -10.39 4.61
N GLU A 19 -3.76 -11.69 4.36
CA GLU A 19 -2.68 -12.59 4.76
C GLU A 19 -1.37 -12.25 4.05
N TYR A 20 -1.47 -11.95 2.76
CA TYR A 20 -0.31 -11.56 1.98
C TYR A 20 0.27 -10.24 2.49
N ALA A 21 -0.60 -9.26 2.78
CA ALA A 21 -0.18 -7.98 3.33
C ALA A 21 0.58 -8.16 4.65
N GLU A 22 0.08 -9.04 5.53
CA GLU A 22 0.74 -9.31 6.80
C GLU A 22 2.11 -9.94 6.61
N LYS A 23 2.26 -10.85 5.65
CA LYS A 23 3.55 -11.47 5.35
C LYS A 23 4.56 -10.42 4.86
N VAL A 24 4.12 -9.56 3.95
CA VAL A 24 4.98 -8.48 3.44
C VAL A 24 5.37 -7.54 4.57
N LYS A 25 4.41 -7.17 5.40
CA LYS A 25 4.64 -6.28 6.54
C LYS A 25 5.70 -6.85 7.48
N LYS A 26 5.56 -8.12 7.86
CA LYS A 26 6.53 -8.77 8.76
C LYS A 26 7.92 -8.82 8.15
N PHE A 27 8.00 -9.12 6.85
CA PHE A 27 9.27 -9.14 6.15
C PHE A 27 9.96 -7.77 6.20
N LEU A 28 9.21 -6.72 5.94
CA LEU A 28 9.75 -5.36 5.91
C LEU A 28 10.07 -4.84 7.32
N GLU A 29 9.29 -5.22 8.32
CA GLU A 29 9.52 -4.78 9.70
C GLU A 29 10.85 -5.27 10.27
N GLU A 30 11.40 -6.33 9.72
CA GLU A 30 12.73 -6.80 10.11
C GLU A 30 13.82 -5.81 9.69
N LYS A 31 13.52 -4.92 8.74
CA LYS A 31 14.49 -4.00 8.14
C LYS A 31 14.16 -2.54 8.36
N CYS A 32 12.97 -2.23 8.84
CA CYS A 32 12.46 -0.86 8.93
C CYS A 32 11.74 -0.63 10.24
N ASP A 33 11.61 0.64 10.61
CA ASP A 33 11.00 1.01 11.88
C ASP A 33 9.48 0.86 11.89
N GLU A 34 8.82 1.21 10.78
CA GLU A 34 7.37 1.19 10.71
C GLU A 34 6.90 0.83 9.30
N VAL A 35 5.91 -0.08 9.22
CA VAL A 35 5.33 -0.50 7.95
C VAL A 35 3.81 -0.40 8.06
N ILE A 36 3.19 0.24 7.07
CA ILE A 36 1.74 0.43 7.01
C ILE A 36 1.20 -0.23 5.75
N THR A 37 0.15 -1.04 5.88
CA THR A 37 -0.57 -1.61 4.75
C THR A 37 -1.90 -0.88 4.56
N PRO A 38 -2.56 -1.02 3.39
CA PRO A 38 -3.90 -0.45 3.20
C PRO A 38 -4.91 -0.90 4.25
N PHE A 39 -4.75 -2.11 4.77
CA PHE A 39 -5.65 -2.63 5.80
C PHE A 39 -5.43 -1.98 7.16
N ASP A 40 -4.23 -1.48 7.42
CA ASP A 40 -3.96 -0.70 8.63
C ASP A 40 -4.55 0.69 8.54
N VAL A 41 -4.60 1.23 7.31
CA VAL A 41 -5.11 2.58 7.06
C VAL A 41 -6.61 2.65 7.25
N CYS A 42 -7.34 1.67 6.71
CA CYS A 42 -8.78 1.67 6.75
C CYS A 42 -9.30 0.23 6.64
N ASP A 43 -10.02 -0.22 7.67
CA ASP A 43 -10.65 -1.53 7.67
C ASP A 43 -12.18 -1.44 7.58
N GLU A 44 -12.70 -0.25 7.28
CA GLU A 44 -14.13 -0.05 7.10
C GLU A 44 -14.60 -0.74 5.82
N GLU A 45 -15.79 -1.34 5.89
CA GLU A 45 -16.38 -2.03 4.73
C GLU A 45 -17.47 -1.18 4.09
N GLY A 46 -17.76 -1.46 2.82
CA GLY A 46 -18.90 -0.85 2.12
C GLY A 46 -18.71 0.59 1.69
N LYS A 47 -17.48 1.09 1.71
CA LYS A 47 -17.18 2.44 1.24
C LYS A 47 -16.87 2.43 -0.26
N SER A 48 -16.88 3.61 -0.87
CA SER A 48 -16.57 3.75 -2.29
C SER A 48 -15.07 3.55 -2.56
N TYR A 49 -14.75 3.25 -3.81
CA TYR A 49 -13.36 3.14 -4.25
C TYR A 49 -12.58 4.42 -3.96
N SER A 50 -13.19 5.57 -4.25
CA SER A 50 -12.54 6.86 -4.02
C SER A 50 -12.27 7.12 -2.54
N TYR A 51 -13.14 6.63 -1.66
CA TYR A 51 -12.90 6.75 -0.22
C TYR A 51 -11.63 5.99 0.18
N TYR A 52 -11.54 4.73 -0.24
CA TYR A 52 -10.37 3.91 0.09
C TYR A 52 -9.10 4.48 -0.52
N MET A 53 -9.18 4.90 -1.78
CA MET A 53 -8.04 5.47 -2.48
C MET A 53 -7.55 6.75 -1.81
N GLY A 54 -8.48 7.61 -1.38
CA GLY A 54 -8.13 8.83 -0.66
C GLY A 54 -7.41 8.56 0.65
N ARG A 55 -7.87 7.59 1.41
CA ARG A 55 -7.23 7.20 2.67
C ARG A 55 -5.84 6.63 2.43
N ASP A 56 -5.70 5.80 1.41
CA ASP A 56 -4.42 5.19 1.06
C ASP A 56 -3.39 6.25 0.62
N ILE A 57 -3.82 7.20 -0.19
CA ILE A 57 -2.95 8.28 -0.65
C ILE A 57 -2.50 9.16 0.53
N GLU A 58 -3.41 9.46 1.44
CA GLU A 58 -3.07 10.22 2.64
C GLU A 58 -1.95 9.52 3.42
N ALA A 59 -2.10 8.23 3.66
CA ALA A 59 -1.10 7.45 4.38
C ALA A 59 0.22 7.38 3.62
N LEU A 60 0.17 7.18 2.31
CA LEU A 60 1.36 7.12 1.46
C LEU A 60 2.17 8.42 1.56
N LEU A 61 1.51 9.55 1.51
CA LEU A 61 2.20 10.84 1.57
C LEU A 61 2.86 11.10 2.92
N GLU A 62 2.42 10.44 3.97
CA GLU A 62 3.04 10.53 5.28
C GLU A 62 4.23 9.59 5.46
N CYS A 63 4.46 8.70 4.51
CA CYS A 63 5.56 7.73 4.57
C CYS A 63 6.79 8.25 3.85
N ASP A 64 7.94 7.64 4.16
CA ASP A 64 9.22 7.96 3.52
C ASP A 64 9.44 7.18 2.25
N ALA A 65 8.88 5.97 2.20
CA ALA A 65 9.07 5.04 1.09
C ALA A 65 7.78 4.29 0.81
N VAL A 66 7.69 3.75 -0.40
CA VAL A 66 6.57 2.90 -0.82
C VAL A 66 7.14 1.60 -1.37
N PHE A 67 6.68 0.48 -0.85
CA PHE A 67 7.06 -0.84 -1.35
C PHE A 67 5.96 -1.35 -2.27
N PHE A 68 6.32 -1.71 -3.49
CA PHE A 68 5.40 -2.25 -4.49
C PHE A 68 5.58 -3.75 -4.62
N THR A 69 4.49 -4.50 -4.49
CA THR A 69 4.51 -5.94 -4.69
C THR A 69 4.65 -6.23 -6.20
N PRO A 70 5.05 -7.46 -6.59
CA PRO A 70 5.36 -7.76 -8.00
C PRO A 70 4.28 -7.42 -9.01
N ASP A 71 3.01 -7.43 -8.62
CA ASP A 71 1.89 -7.20 -9.55
C ASP A 71 1.40 -5.75 -9.60
N TRP A 72 2.20 -4.80 -9.15
CA TRP A 72 1.79 -3.40 -9.04
C TRP A 72 1.44 -2.75 -10.38
N GLN A 73 1.93 -3.28 -11.49
CA GLN A 73 1.78 -2.67 -12.81
C GLN A 73 0.38 -2.79 -13.42
N GLU A 74 -0.42 -3.72 -12.95
CA GLU A 74 -1.76 -3.94 -13.50
C GLU A 74 -2.87 -3.17 -12.79
N PRO A 75 -2.97 -3.19 -11.46
CA PRO A 75 -4.04 -2.48 -10.76
C PRO A 75 -3.90 -0.96 -10.86
N LYS A 76 -4.99 -0.30 -11.18
CA LYS A 76 -5.01 1.16 -11.30
C LYS A 76 -4.57 1.86 -10.01
N GLY A 77 -4.96 1.33 -8.86
CA GLY A 77 -4.58 1.90 -7.57
C GLY A 77 -3.07 1.90 -7.36
N CYS A 78 -2.43 0.77 -7.65
CA CYS A 78 -0.97 0.66 -7.51
C CYS A 78 -0.24 1.57 -8.51
N MET A 79 -0.76 1.69 -9.73
CA MET A 79 -0.18 2.58 -10.73
C MET A 79 -0.28 4.04 -10.29
N ALA A 80 -1.42 4.44 -9.73
CA ALA A 80 -1.61 5.79 -9.22
C ALA A 80 -0.67 6.06 -8.05
N GLU A 81 -0.52 5.10 -7.15
CA GLU A 81 0.38 5.22 -6.01
C GLU A 81 1.84 5.32 -6.45
N PHE A 82 2.22 4.59 -7.48
CA PHE A 82 3.57 4.67 -8.05
C PHE A 82 3.85 6.08 -8.55
N GLU A 83 2.93 6.66 -9.33
CA GLU A 83 3.09 8.02 -9.85
C GLU A 83 3.17 9.05 -8.72
N LEU A 84 2.35 8.91 -7.70
CA LEU A 84 2.38 9.81 -6.56
C LEU A 84 3.70 9.71 -5.79
N ALA A 85 4.19 8.49 -5.58
CA ALA A 85 5.47 8.28 -4.91
C ALA A 85 6.60 8.94 -5.69
N ARG A 86 6.58 8.79 -7.02
CA ARG A 86 7.57 9.40 -7.89
C ARG A 86 7.51 10.93 -7.83
N ILE A 87 6.31 11.49 -7.96
CA ILE A 87 6.11 12.94 -7.99
C ILE A 87 6.51 13.58 -6.67
N TYR A 88 6.17 12.97 -5.56
CA TYR A 88 6.45 13.52 -4.24
C TYR A 88 7.77 13.07 -3.65
N GLY A 89 8.63 12.46 -4.46
CA GLY A 89 9.99 12.13 -4.07
C GLY A 89 10.12 11.04 -3.01
N LYS A 90 9.15 10.15 -2.93
CA LYS A 90 9.23 9.01 -2.01
C LYS A 90 10.19 7.96 -2.58
N LYS A 91 10.88 7.25 -1.68
CA LYS A 91 11.74 6.16 -2.10
C LYS A 91 10.88 5.00 -2.58
N ILE A 92 11.20 4.47 -3.77
CA ILE A 92 10.47 3.36 -4.36
C ILE A 92 11.22 2.06 -4.12
N LEU A 93 10.56 1.10 -3.48
CA LEU A 93 11.12 -0.22 -3.17
C LEU A 93 10.31 -1.27 -3.92
N MET A 94 11.01 -2.26 -4.48
CA MET A 94 10.35 -3.37 -5.21
C MET A 94 10.99 -4.70 -4.87
#